data_a8391ee294e7237d32d8a249015fa6f0
#
_entry.id   a8391ee294e7237d32d8a249015fa6f0
#
_cell.length_a   1.000
_cell.length_b   1.000
_cell.length_c   1.000
_cell.angle_alpha   90.00
_cell.angle_beta   90.00
_cell.angle_gamma   90.00
#
_symmetry.space_group_name_H-M   'P 1'
#
loop_
_entity.id
_entity.type
_entity.pdbx_description
1 polymer ?
#
loop_
_entity_poly.entity_id
_entity_poly.type
_entity_poly.pdbx_seq_one_letter_code
_entity_poly.pdbx_strand_id
1 'polypeptide(L)'
;FQEVLPHIAKWLKENLTEYYVIGCGRSPELRDEQVSIAYRKDRLNLMEMQSYWLSETPYVPASRYAEQSICPRICNEALFEDLETGKVFRIVNTHLDHIGAQARILGLRQILEKLKTEKLYPDAATMITGDFNAEPQDPEFEILKEYPEYTNVTEHIGITYHGFTEEDHPCSIDFLLVKGDIKTGEPVKWTDKEGNVWLSDHYPVCVEVE
;
A
#
# COMPACT_ATOMS: atom_id res chain seq x y z
N PHE A 1 -1.96 -4.21 -4.43
CA PHE A 1 -2.53 -3.58 -5.64
C PHE A 1 -3.15 -2.24 -5.28
N GLN A 2 -2.98 -1.23 -6.13
CA GLN A 2 -3.66 0.05 -6.09
C GLN A 2 -4.62 0.17 -7.29
N GLU A 3 -5.54 1.12 -7.27
CA GLU A 3 -6.50 1.44 -8.34
C GLU A 3 -7.37 0.26 -8.83
N VAL A 4 -7.64 -0.70 -7.97
CA VAL A 4 -8.41 -1.90 -8.32
C VAL A 4 -9.89 -1.56 -8.40
N LEU A 5 -10.40 -1.36 -9.61
CA LEU A 5 -11.82 -1.15 -9.86
C LEU A 5 -12.65 -2.43 -9.58
N PRO A 6 -13.96 -2.32 -9.31
CA PRO A 6 -14.79 -3.46 -8.92
C PRO A 6 -14.76 -4.65 -9.90
N HIS A 7 -14.67 -4.39 -11.20
CA HIS A 7 -14.58 -5.45 -12.20
C HIS A 7 -13.19 -6.12 -12.21
N ILE A 8 -12.12 -5.37 -11.91
CA ILE A 8 -10.77 -5.92 -11.73
C ILE A 8 -10.70 -6.75 -10.45
N ALA A 9 -11.28 -6.25 -9.33
CA ALA A 9 -11.37 -7.01 -8.09
C ALA A 9 -12.09 -8.35 -8.28
N LYS A 10 -13.17 -8.35 -9.06
CA LYS A 10 -13.88 -9.58 -9.43
C LYS A 10 -12.97 -10.50 -10.23
N TRP A 11 -12.31 -9.98 -11.27
CA TRP A 11 -11.42 -10.75 -12.12
C TRP A 11 -10.25 -11.36 -11.31
N LEU A 12 -9.63 -10.59 -10.42
CA LEU A 12 -8.57 -11.08 -9.53
C LEU A 12 -9.07 -12.26 -8.67
N LYS A 13 -10.26 -12.14 -8.06
CA LYS A 13 -10.86 -13.21 -7.24
C LYS A 13 -11.18 -14.49 -8.03
N GLU A 14 -11.53 -14.35 -9.30
CA GLU A 14 -11.88 -15.46 -10.19
C GLU A 14 -10.64 -16.15 -10.79
N ASN A 15 -9.54 -15.42 -10.99
CA ASN A 15 -8.35 -15.90 -11.70
C ASN A 15 -7.16 -16.21 -10.79
N LEU A 16 -6.99 -15.50 -9.67
CA LEU A 16 -5.97 -15.82 -8.67
C LEU A 16 -6.49 -16.92 -7.72
N THR A 17 -6.69 -18.12 -8.24
CA THR A 17 -7.37 -19.20 -7.53
C THR A 17 -6.66 -19.69 -6.27
N GLU A 18 -5.34 -19.49 -6.16
CA GLU A 18 -4.53 -19.84 -4.98
C GLU A 18 -4.44 -18.70 -3.96
N TYR A 19 -5.08 -17.56 -4.24
CA TYR A 19 -5.05 -16.38 -3.38
C TYR A 19 -6.45 -16.01 -2.88
N TYR A 20 -6.51 -15.44 -1.67
CA TYR A 20 -7.62 -14.58 -1.29
C TYR A 20 -7.30 -13.15 -1.70
N VAL A 21 -8.32 -12.42 -2.17
CA VAL A 21 -8.22 -10.98 -2.50
C VAL A 21 -9.19 -10.23 -1.61
N ILE A 22 -8.66 -9.37 -0.76
CA ILE A 22 -9.41 -8.59 0.25
C ILE A 22 -9.26 -7.10 0.01
N GLY A 23 -10.23 -6.33 0.46
CA GLY A 23 -10.31 -4.88 0.32
C GLY A 23 -11.72 -4.42 0.01
N CYS A 24 -11.95 -3.12 0.10
CA CYS A 24 -13.20 -2.48 -0.31
C CYS A 24 -12.93 -1.20 -1.10
N GLY A 25 -13.90 -0.75 -1.88
CA GLY A 25 -13.80 0.47 -2.66
C GLY A 25 -13.92 1.73 -1.81
N ARG A 26 -13.29 2.79 -2.25
CA ARG A 26 -13.14 4.07 -1.52
C ARG A 26 -14.39 4.96 -1.51
N SER A 27 -15.38 4.70 -2.39
CA SER A 27 -16.62 5.50 -2.47
C SER A 27 -17.57 5.26 -1.29
N PRO A 28 -18.61 6.10 -1.11
CA PRO A 28 -19.62 5.91 -0.06
C PRO A 28 -20.32 4.56 -0.10
N GLU A 29 -20.48 3.98 -1.29
CA GLU A 29 -21.11 2.68 -1.53
C GLU A 29 -20.11 1.51 -1.42
N LEU A 30 -18.87 1.77 -0.99
CA LEU A 30 -17.75 0.81 -0.94
C LEU A 30 -17.41 0.21 -2.31
N ARG A 31 -17.63 0.98 -3.35
CA ARG A 31 -17.27 0.70 -4.75
C ARG A 31 -16.13 1.62 -5.16
N ASP A 32 -15.87 1.77 -6.48
CA ASP A 32 -14.74 2.54 -6.96
C ASP A 32 -13.40 1.83 -6.67
N GLU A 33 -12.30 2.50 -6.81
CA GLU A 33 -10.95 1.95 -6.64
C GLU A 33 -10.70 1.42 -5.23
N GLN A 34 -10.00 0.29 -5.18
CA GLN A 34 -9.56 -0.38 -3.96
C GLN A 34 -8.04 -0.40 -3.88
N VAL A 35 -7.50 -0.43 -2.68
CA VAL A 35 -6.12 -0.83 -2.40
C VAL A 35 -6.13 -2.27 -1.90
N SER A 36 -6.27 -3.22 -2.86
CA SER A 36 -6.49 -4.63 -2.54
C SER A 36 -5.21 -5.32 -2.06
N ILE A 37 -5.37 -6.27 -1.14
CA ILE A 37 -4.32 -7.19 -0.70
C ILE A 37 -4.68 -8.58 -1.21
N ALA A 38 -3.76 -9.23 -1.92
CA ALA A 38 -3.88 -10.63 -2.29
C ALA A 38 -2.84 -11.45 -1.51
N TYR A 39 -3.27 -12.55 -0.90
CA TYR A 39 -2.40 -13.42 -0.12
C TYR A 39 -2.67 -14.90 -0.38
N ARG A 40 -1.65 -15.72 -0.27
CA ARG A 40 -1.73 -17.17 -0.52
C ARG A 40 -2.59 -17.89 0.53
N LYS A 41 -3.55 -18.66 0.05
CA LYS A 41 -4.49 -19.43 0.89
C LYS A 41 -3.82 -20.53 1.70
N ASP A 42 -2.82 -21.17 1.11
CA ASP A 42 -2.10 -22.31 1.68
C ASP A 42 -0.98 -21.88 2.63
N ARG A 43 -0.59 -20.60 2.62
CA ARG A 43 0.54 -20.08 3.38
C ARG A 43 0.14 -19.16 4.53
N LEU A 44 -0.88 -18.34 4.35
CA LEU A 44 -1.22 -17.27 5.27
C LEU A 44 -2.63 -17.41 5.85
N ASN A 45 -2.73 -17.28 7.17
CA ASN A 45 -3.98 -17.15 7.90
C ASN A 45 -4.25 -15.67 8.18
N LEU A 46 -5.37 -15.14 7.69
CA LEU A 46 -5.81 -13.78 8.01
C LEU A 46 -6.42 -13.76 9.42
N MET A 47 -5.78 -13.06 10.36
CA MET A 47 -6.22 -12.94 11.74
C MET A 47 -7.12 -11.74 11.96
N GLU A 48 -6.81 -10.60 11.32
CA GLU A 48 -7.56 -9.35 11.41
C GLU A 48 -7.45 -8.58 10.10
N MET A 49 -8.51 -7.83 9.77
CA MET A 49 -8.48 -6.87 8.67
C MET A 49 -9.28 -5.62 9.05
N GLN A 50 -8.71 -4.47 8.73
CA GLN A 50 -9.36 -3.17 8.87
C GLN A 50 -9.24 -2.39 7.56
N SER A 51 -10.30 -1.63 7.24
CA SER A 51 -10.29 -0.64 6.16
C SER A 51 -10.72 0.70 6.75
N TYR A 52 -10.00 1.76 6.44
CA TYR A 52 -10.33 3.10 6.93
C TYR A 52 -9.90 4.17 5.93
N TRP A 53 -10.62 5.30 5.94
CA TRP A 53 -10.32 6.44 5.08
C TRP A 53 -9.25 7.33 5.71
N LEU A 54 -8.40 7.89 4.87
CA LEU A 54 -7.40 8.86 5.29
C LEU A 54 -8.09 10.23 5.45
N SER A 55 -8.51 10.49 6.68
CA SER A 55 -9.31 11.66 7.06
C SER A 55 -9.39 11.81 8.58
N GLU A 56 -9.93 12.94 9.05
CA GLU A 56 -10.25 13.14 10.47
C GLU A 56 -11.37 12.21 11.00
N THR A 57 -12.14 11.59 10.10
CA THR A 57 -13.22 10.66 10.42
C THR A 57 -13.04 9.33 9.69
N PRO A 58 -12.03 8.53 10.07
CA PRO A 58 -11.52 7.40 9.27
C PRO A 58 -12.55 6.28 9.02
N TYR A 59 -13.59 6.19 9.82
CA TYR A 59 -14.64 5.17 9.67
C TYR A 59 -15.94 5.71 9.03
N VAL A 60 -15.88 6.93 8.48
CA VAL A 60 -16.96 7.49 7.66
C VAL A 60 -16.61 7.29 6.19
N PRO A 61 -17.37 6.46 5.45
CA PRO A 61 -17.09 6.18 4.05
C PRO A 61 -16.95 7.45 3.20
N ALA A 62 -15.94 7.48 2.35
CA ALA A 62 -15.57 8.58 1.48
C ALA A 62 -15.18 9.90 2.17
N SER A 63 -14.91 9.87 3.47
CA SER A 63 -14.34 11.03 4.16
C SER A 63 -12.95 11.37 3.63
N ARG A 64 -12.57 12.66 3.70
CA ARG A 64 -11.34 13.22 3.13
C ARG A 64 -10.77 14.30 4.02
N TYR A 65 -9.46 14.55 3.93
CA TYR A 65 -8.87 15.79 4.44
C TYR A 65 -9.29 17.00 3.59
N ALA A 66 -9.23 18.20 4.15
CA ALA A 66 -9.72 19.42 3.51
C ALA A 66 -8.97 19.76 2.21
N GLU A 67 -7.67 19.50 2.14
CA GLU A 67 -6.80 19.81 1.00
C GLU A 67 -6.61 18.60 0.05
N GLN A 68 -7.34 17.54 0.28
CA GLN A 68 -7.31 16.36 -0.57
C GLN A 68 -8.04 16.60 -1.87
N SER A 69 -7.63 15.90 -2.94
CA SER A 69 -8.38 15.83 -4.21
C SER A 69 -9.83 15.37 -4.00
N ILE A 70 -10.62 15.35 -5.06
CA ILE A 70 -11.99 14.80 -5.00
C ILE A 70 -12.02 13.30 -4.69
N CYS A 71 -10.90 12.61 -4.87
CA CYS A 71 -10.77 11.17 -4.65
C CYS A 71 -10.57 10.86 -3.16
N PRO A 72 -11.50 10.18 -2.47
CA PRO A 72 -11.23 9.65 -1.15
C PRO A 72 -10.04 8.69 -1.19
N ARG A 73 -9.21 8.67 -0.16
CA ARG A 73 -8.11 7.73 -0.02
C ARG A 73 -8.38 6.78 1.13
N ILE A 74 -8.07 5.51 0.90
CA ILE A 74 -8.36 4.42 1.82
C ILE A 74 -7.06 3.67 2.13
N CYS A 75 -7.01 3.10 3.32
CA CYS A 75 -5.96 2.21 3.76
C CYS A 75 -6.57 0.87 4.15
N ASN A 76 -5.96 -0.22 3.70
CA ASN A 76 -6.25 -1.57 4.16
C ASN A 76 -5.10 -2.06 5.02
N GLU A 77 -5.42 -2.52 6.22
CA GLU A 77 -4.50 -3.10 7.17
C GLU A 77 -4.93 -4.53 7.46
N ALA A 78 -4.01 -5.48 7.35
CA ALA A 78 -4.27 -6.89 7.60
C ALA A 78 -3.17 -7.51 8.45
N LEU A 79 -3.55 -8.25 9.49
CA LEU A 79 -2.66 -9.04 10.33
C LEU A 79 -2.70 -10.50 9.87
N PHE A 80 -1.54 -11.06 9.60
CA PHE A 80 -1.39 -12.43 9.12
C PHE A 80 -0.53 -13.27 10.06
N GLU A 81 -0.84 -14.55 10.09
CA GLU A 81 0.03 -15.61 10.60
C GLU A 81 0.55 -16.44 9.43
N ASP A 82 1.85 -16.62 9.36
CA ASP A 82 2.48 -17.56 8.46
C ASP A 82 2.30 -18.99 9.00
N LEU A 83 1.55 -19.82 8.28
CA LEU A 83 1.17 -21.17 8.71
C LEU A 83 2.34 -22.17 8.79
N GLU A 84 3.47 -21.86 8.13
CA GLU A 84 4.65 -22.72 8.21
C GLU A 84 5.55 -22.36 9.38
N THR A 85 5.69 -21.08 9.68
CA THR A 85 6.65 -20.58 10.69
C THR A 85 5.98 -20.17 11.99
N GLY A 86 4.67 -19.92 12.00
CA GLY A 86 3.91 -19.34 13.10
C GLY A 86 4.23 -17.85 13.34
N LYS A 87 5.04 -17.22 12.49
CA LYS A 87 5.32 -15.77 12.58
C LYS A 87 4.09 -14.95 12.29
N VAL A 88 3.87 -13.93 13.11
CA VAL A 88 2.78 -12.97 12.90
C VAL A 88 3.35 -11.66 12.37
N PHE A 89 2.73 -11.12 11.32
CA PHE A 89 3.15 -9.86 10.69
C PHE A 89 1.96 -9.08 10.16
N ARG A 90 2.16 -7.79 9.93
CA ARG A 90 1.11 -6.86 9.47
C ARG A 90 1.48 -6.29 8.11
N ILE A 91 0.51 -6.29 7.20
CA ILE A 91 0.58 -5.62 5.90
C ILE A 91 -0.40 -4.46 5.91
N VAL A 92 0.08 -3.31 5.49
CA VAL A 92 -0.70 -2.10 5.26
C VAL A 92 -0.56 -1.74 3.80
N ASN A 93 -1.67 -1.54 3.09
CA ASN A 93 -1.67 -1.11 1.70
C ASN A 93 -2.48 0.17 1.55
N THR A 94 -1.90 1.16 0.88
CA THR A 94 -2.52 2.47 0.71
C THR A 94 -2.23 3.06 -0.67
N HIS A 95 -2.94 4.14 -1.00
CA HIS A 95 -2.69 4.99 -2.15
C HIS A 95 -2.95 6.42 -1.70
N LEU A 96 -1.89 7.19 -1.50
CA LEU A 96 -1.98 8.56 -0.99
C LEU A 96 -2.52 9.52 -2.06
N ASP A 97 -2.84 10.73 -1.67
CA ASP A 97 -3.48 11.70 -2.57
C ASP A 97 -2.52 12.23 -3.63
N HIS A 98 -2.95 12.28 -4.89
CA HIS A 98 -2.12 12.69 -6.02
C HIS A 98 -1.96 14.22 -6.17
N ILE A 99 -2.77 15.02 -5.44
CA ILE A 99 -2.72 16.49 -5.53
C ILE A 99 -2.20 17.11 -4.23
N GLY A 100 -2.82 16.77 -3.09
CA GLY A 100 -2.62 17.47 -1.83
C GLY A 100 -1.41 16.97 -1.04
N ALA A 101 -0.27 17.68 -1.09
CA ALA A 101 0.90 17.34 -0.29
C ALA A 101 0.58 17.26 1.21
N GLN A 102 -0.19 18.23 1.74
CA GLN A 102 -0.61 18.20 3.13
C GLN A 102 -1.52 17.01 3.45
N ALA A 103 -2.39 16.61 2.51
CA ALA A 103 -3.25 15.43 2.69
C ALA A 103 -2.41 14.14 2.70
N ARG A 104 -1.33 14.04 1.89
CA ARG A 104 -0.38 12.92 1.94
C ARG A 104 0.34 12.85 3.29
N ILE A 105 0.86 13.98 3.79
CA ILE A 105 1.52 14.05 5.11
C ILE A 105 0.56 13.60 6.22
N LEU A 106 -0.67 14.12 6.23
CA LEU A 106 -1.67 13.77 7.23
C LEU A 106 -2.10 12.29 7.11
N GLY A 107 -2.26 11.79 5.90
CA GLY A 107 -2.61 10.40 5.63
C GLY A 107 -1.53 9.42 6.10
N LEU A 108 -0.27 9.70 5.77
CA LEU A 108 0.86 8.87 6.23
C LEU A 108 1.00 8.95 7.76
N ARG A 109 0.88 10.14 8.35
CA ARG A 109 0.89 10.32 9.82
C ARG A 109 -0.24 9.51 10.48
N GLN A 110 -1.44 9.55 9.93
CA GLN A 110 -2.59 8.79 10.45
C GLN A 110 -2.31 7.28 10.47
N ILE A 111 -1.71 6.74 9.39
CA ILE A 111 -1.32 5.33 9.30
C ILE A 111 -0.30 5.01 10.42
N LEU A 112 0.77 5.78 10.52
CA LEU A 112 1.85 5.55 11.49
C LEU A 112 1.37 5.66 12.94
N GLU A 113 0.55 6.68 13.27
CA GLU A 113 -0.02 6.85 14.61
C GLU A 113 -0.99 5.70 14.96
N LYS A 114 -1.81 5.28 14.00
CA LYS A 114 -2.69 4.13 14.21
C LYS A 114 -1.89 2.87 14.53
N LEU A 115 -0.87 2.57 13.73
CA LEU A 115 0.00 1.41 13.94
C LEU A 115 0.75 1.45 15.29
N LYS A 116 1.11 2.65 15.78
CA LYS A 116 1.73 2.84 17.10
C LYS A 116 0.78 2.53 18.26
N THR A 117 -0.52 2.65 18.04
CA THR A 117 -1.56 2.41 19.06
C THR A 117 -2.19 1.02 18.98
N GLU A 118 -1.78 0.20 18.02
CA GLU A 118 -2.28 -1.17 17.88
C GLU A 118 -1.98 -2.02 19.11
N LYS A 119 -3.01 -2.75 19.58
CA LYS A 119 -2.94 -3.58 20.77
C LYS A 119 -2.78 -5.06 20.46
N LEU A 120 -3.29 -5.49 19.30
CA LEU A 120 -3.17 -6.86 18.85
C LEU A 120 -1.82 -7.04 18.16
N TYR A 121 -0.93 -7.80 18.76
CA TYR A 121 0.44 -7.99 18.30
C TYR A 121 1.18 -6.66 18.03
N PRO A 122 1.39 -5.81 19.08
CA PRO A 122 1.98 -4.46 18.91
C PRO A 122 3.40 -4.49 18.35
N ASP A 123 4.13 -5.58 18.57
CA ASP A 123 5.50 -5.78 18.12
C ASP A 123 5.58 -6.59 16.80
N ALA A 124 4.44 -6.87 16.17
CA ALA A 124 4.44 -7.57 14.88
C ALA A 124 5.25 -6.79 13.84
N ALA A 125 6.09 -7.52 13.13
CA ALA A 125 6.76 -6.99 11.97
C ALA A 125 5.72 -6.38 11.02
N THR A 126 5.95 -5.14 10.56
CA THR A 126 4.96 -4.37 9.81
C THR A 126 5.54 -3.88 8.50
N MET A 127 4.80 -4.08 7.42
CA MET A 127 5.15 -3.62 6.07
C MET A 127 4.04 -2.70 5.57
N ILE A 128 4.41 -1.46 5.20
CA ILE A 128 3.50 -0.48 4.58
C ILE A 128 3.87 -0.40 3.10
N THR A 129 2.92 -0.73 2.25
CA THR A 129 3.08 -0.73 0.78
C THR A 129 2.12 0.27 0.16
N GLY A 130 2.47 0.80 -0.99
CA GLY A 130 1.52 1.61 -1.75
C GLY A 130 2.16 2.55 -2.75
N ASP A 131 1.27 3.23 -3.47
CA ASP A 131 1.58 4.45 -4.20
C ASP A 131 1.49 5.63 -3.23
N PHE A 132 2.63 6.25 -2.96
CA PHE A 132 2.71 7.39 -2.03
C PHE A 132 2.47 8.73 -2.72
N ASN A 133 2.43 8.77 -4.07
CA ASN A 133 2.32 9.99 -4.85
C ASN A 133 3.30 11.09 -4.42
N ALA A 134 4.45 10.70 -3.91
CA ALA A 134 5.54 11.56 -3.43
C ALA A 134 6.87 10.86 -3.70
N GLU A 135 7.89 11.61 -4.06
CA GLU A 135 9.25 11.09 -4.24
C GLU A 135 10.04 11.07 -2.92
N PRO A 136 11.12 10.28 -2.79
CA PRO A 136 11.83 10.09 -1.51
C PRO A 136 12.35 11.41 -0.86
N GLN A 137 12.60 12.42 -1.67
CA GLN A 137 13.07 13.75 -1.21
C GLN A 137 11.95 14.72 -0.84
N ASP A 138 10.68 14.33 -1.04
CA ASP A 138 9.54 15.19 -0.76
C ASP A 138 9.27 15.32 0.74
N PRO A 139 8.65 16.42 1.18
CA PRO A 139 8.36 16.68 2.59
C PRO A 139 7.53 15.58 3.28
N GLU A 140 6.80 14.80 2.53
CA GLU A 140 6.00 13.67 3.02
C GLU A 140 6.85 12.64 3.75
N PHE A 141 8.07 12.39 3.26
CA PHE A 141 8.99 11.43 3.87
C PHE A 141 9.77 11.99 5.08
N GLU A 142 9.77 13.31 5.28
CA GLU A 142 10.35 13.90 6.50
C GLU A 142 9.67 13.38 7.78
N ILE A 143 8.41 12.96 7.68
CA ILE A 143 7.67 12.37 8.80
C ILE A 143 8.33 11.09 9.35
N LEU A 144 9.06 10.34 8.52
CA LEU A 144 9.74 9.12 8.95
C LEU A 144 10.86 9.41 9.97
N LYS A 145 11.34 10.65 10.07
CA LYS A 145 12.27 11.06 11.14
C LYS A 145 11.62 11.03 12.53
N GLU A 146 10.29 11.15 12.60
CA GLU A 146 9.50 11.02 13.83
C GLU A 146 9.20 9.52 14.17
N TYR A 147 9.41 8.62 13.20
CA TYR A 147 9.15 7.18 13.29
C TYR A 147 10.38 6.38 12.82
N PRO A 148 11.53 6.52 13.51
CA PRO A 148 12.81 5.94 13.08
C PRO A 148 12.84 4.41 13.07
N GLU A 149 11.80 3.77 13.60
CA GLU A 149 11.59 2.32 13.51
C GLU A 149 11.17 1.84 12.13
N TYR A 150 10.74 2.73 11.22
CA TYR A 150 10.41 2.40 9.84
C TYR A 150 11.56 2.74 8.90
N THR A 151 11.87 1.82 8.02
CA THR A 151 12.89 2.00 6.97
C THR A 151 12.23 1.86 5.60
N ASN A 152 12.47 2.79 4.69
CA ASN A 152 12.09 2.64 3.29
C ASN A 152 13.11 1.75 2.59
N VAL A 153 12.74 0.49 2.37
CA VAL A 153 13.65 -0.51 1.76
C VAL A 153 13.70 -0.41 0.24
N THR A 154 12.83 0.38 -0.36
CA THR A 154 12.74 0.60 -1.80
C THR A 154 13.14 2.02 -2.23
N GLU A 155 13.70 2.83 -1.34
CA GLU A 155 14.05 4.24 -1.59
C GLU A 155 14.89 4.45 -2.87
N HIS A 156 15.75 3.49 -3.18
CA HIS A 156 16.69 3.60 -4.31
C HIS A 156 16.28 2.76 -5.54
N ILE A 157 15.03 2.27 -5.58
CA ILE A 157 14.56 1.42 -6.69
C ILE A 157 14.48 2.18 -8.04
N GLY A 158 14.48 3.49 -7.99
CA GLY A 158 14.34 4.38 -9.14
C GLY A 158 12.91 4.49 -9.63
N ILE A 159 12.72 4.86 -10.89
CA ILE A 159 11.42 5.12 -11.48
C ILE A 159 10.47 3.93 -11.28
N THR A 160 9.29 4.19 -10.71
CA THR A 160 8.20 3.22 -10.58
C THR A 160 6.98 3.62 -11.40
N TYR A 161 6.70 4.91 -11.57
CA TYR A 161 5.65 5.43 -12.44
C TYR A 161 6.24 5.91 -13.78
N HIS A 162 5.64 5.49 -14.90
CA HIS A 162 6.06 5.87 -16.26
C HIS A 162 4.91 6.34 -17.15
N GLY A 163 3.65 6.32 -16.67
CA GLY A 163 2.48 6.86 -17.37
C GLY A 163 2.22 6.25 -18.75
N PHE A 164 2.54 4.95 -18.96
CA PHE A 164 2.54 4.26 -20.26
C PHE A 164 3.52 4.82 -21.29
N THR A 165 4.40 5.75 -20.89
CA THR A 165 5.43 6.34 -21.74
C THR A 165 6.70 6.53 -20.90
N GLU A 166 7.87 6.46 -21.51
CA GLU A 166 9.13 6.77 -20.82
C GLU A 166 9.48 8.27 -20.91
N GLU A 167 8.62 9.07 -21.54
CA GLU A 167 8.86 10.46 -21.88
C GLU A 167 8.16 11.47 -20.97
N ASP A 168 7.09 11.05 -20.26
CA ASP A 168 6.20 11.96 -19.53
C ASP A 168 6.39 11.84 -18.01
N HIS A 169 7.32 12.63 -17.47
CA HIS A 169 7.57 12.82 -16.03
C HIS A 169 7.68 11.52 -15.20
N PRO A 170 8.56 10.58 -15.58
CA PRO A 170 8.74 9.36 -14.80
C PRO A 170 9.26 9.70 -13.40
N CYS A 171 8.65 9.10 -12.37
CA CYS A 171 8.99 9.36 -10.97
C CYS A 171 9.00 8.07 -10.13
N SER A 172 9.59 8.16 -8.94
CA SER A 172 9.64 7.07 -7.97
C SER A 172 8.64 7.37 -6.86
N ILE A 173 7.49 6.67 -6.88
CA ILE A 173 6.36 6.96 -5.98
C ILE A 173 5.76 5.72 -5.30
N ASP A 174 6.22 4.52 -5.66
CA ASP A 174 5.77 3.27 -5.06
C ASP A 174 6.82 2.75 -4.09
N PHE A 175 6.46 2.59 -2.82
CA PHE A 175 7.40 2.24 -1.77
C PHE A 175 6.92 1.12 -0.86
N LEU A 176 7.91 0.49 -0.21
CA LEU A 176 7.75 -0.43 0.89
C LEU A 176 8.51 0.10 2.12
N LEU A 177 7.77 0.43 3.17
CA LEU A 177 8.33 0.76 4.48
C LEU A 177 8.23 -0.46 5.38
N VAL A 178 9.30 -0.79 6.10
CA VAL A 178 9.33 -1.93 7.02
C VAL A 178 9.66 -1.49 8.43
N LYS A 179 9.04 -2.16 9.42
CA LYS A 179 9.32 -2.05 10.85
C LYS A 179 9.42 -3.44 11.45
N GLY A 180 10.33 -3.61 12.40
CA GLY A 180 10.51 -4.85 13.16
C GLY A 180 11.66 -5.70 12.68
N ASP A 181 11.75 -6.93 13.21
CA ASP A 181 12.81 -7.89 12.87
C ASP A 181 12.48 -8.59 11.53
N ILE A 182 12.70 -7.87 10.45
CA ILE A 182 12.50 -8.35 9.08
C ILE A 182 13.83 -8.24 8.35
N LYS A 183 14.27 -9.33 7.77
CA LYS A 183 15.34 -9.29 6.76
C LYS A 183 14.71 -9.08 5.40
N THR A 184 15.22 -8.11 4.66
CA THR A 184 14.78 -7.81 3.30
C THR A 184 15.86 -8.16 2.31
N GLY A 185 15.47 -8.80 1.21
CA GLY A 185 16.32 -8.94 0.02
C GLY A 185 16.41 -7.61 -0.74
N GLU A 186 17.22 -7.62 -1.80
CA GLU A 186 17.29 -6.47 -2.70
C GLU A 186 15.95 -6.25 -3.40
N PRO A 187 15.43 -5.02 -3.44
CA PRO A 187 14.18 -4.72 -4.12
C PRO A 187 14.32 -4.90 -5.64
N VAL A 188 13.31 -5.50 -6.24
CA VAL A 188 13.24 -5.73 -7.68
C VAL A 188 12.03 -5.01 -8.27
N LYS A 189 12.22 -4.44 -9.43
CA LYS A 189 11.19 -3.81 -10.23
C LYS A 189 10.94 -4.64 -11.49
N TRP A 190 9.68 -4.99 -11.76
CA TRP A 190 9.32 -5.73 -12.97
C TRP A 190 8.98 -4.76 -14.10
N THR A 191 9.75 -4.82 -15.18
CA THR A 191 9.62 -3.92 -16.34
C THR A 191 9.05 -4.63 -17.57
N ASP A 192 8.34 -5.73 -17.35
CA ASP A 192 7.80 -6.57 -18.42
C ASP A 192 6.71 -5.88 -19.22
N LYS A 193 6.66 -6.21 -20.50
CA LYS A 193 5.61 -5.80 -21.44
C LYS A 193 5.06 -7.04 -22.16
N GLU A 194 3.79 -7.00 -22.51
CA GLU A 194 3.22 -7.95 -23.48
C GLU A 194 3.32 -7.37 -24.88
N GLY A 195 4.35 -7.79 -25.63
CA GLY A 195 4.72 -7.15 -26.88
C GLY A 195 5.15 -5.69 -26.69
N ASN A 196 4.35 -4.75 -27.22
CA ASN A 196 4.56 -3.31 -27.05
C ASN A 196 3.60 -2.67 -26.02
N VAL A 197 2.86 -3.50 -25.27
CA VAL A 197 1.85 -3.02 -24.32
C VAL A 197 2.41 -3.11 -22.92
N TRP A 198 2.39 -1.99 -22.19
CA TRP A 198 2.67 -1.96 -20.76
C TRP A 198 1.56 -2.66 -19.98
N LEU A 199 1.92 -3.44 -18.95
CA LEU A 199 0.95 -4.13 -18.10
C LEU A 199 0.25 -3.18 -17.12
N SER A 200 0.88 -2.06 -16.79
CA SER A 200 0.38 -0.97 -15.95
C SER A 200 1.14 0.29 -16.35
N ASP A 201 0.72 1.44 -15.90
CA ASP A 201 1.48 2.71 -15.94
C ASP A 201 2.52 2.82 -14.81
N HIS A 202 2.50 1.87 -13.88
CA HIS A 202 3.54 1.65 -12.86
C HIS A 202 4.27 0.34 -13.10
N TYR A 203 5.54 0.28 -12.69
CA TYR A 203 6.29 -0.96 -12.57
C TYR A 203 5.96 -1.63 -11.22
N PRO A 204 5.54 -2.90 -11.20
CA PRO A 204 5.41 -3.65 -9.96
C PRO A 204 6.75 -3.71 -9.20
N VAL A 205 6.67 -3.43 -7.89
CA VAL A 205 7.82 -3.50 -6.97
C VAL A 205 7.71 -4.77 -6.14
N CYS A 206 8.80 -5.51 -6.04
CA CYS A 206 8.89 -6.76 -5.29
C CYS A 206 10.06 -6.72 -4.31
N VAL A 207 9.83 -7.16 -3.08
CA VAL A 207 10.86 -7.36 -2.05
C VAL A 207 10.63 -8.71 -1.40
N GLU A 208 11.67 -9.53 -1.33
CA GLU A 208 11.66 -10.74 -0.52
C GLU A 208 11.86 -10.37 0.95
N VAL A 209 11.10 -11.01 1.84
CA VAL A 209 11.17 -10.79 3.29
C VAL A 209 11.25 -12.13 4.04
N GLU A 210 12.07 -12.17 5.15
CA GLU A 210 12.27 -13.35 6.01
C GLU A 210 12.03 -13.03 7.50
#